data_4f8c069f00fa045e707ac83666078437
#
_entry.id   4f8c069f00fa045e707ac83666078437
#
_cell.length_a   1.000
_cell.length_b   1.000
_cell.length_c   1.000
_cell.angle_alpha   90.00
_cell.angle_beta   90.00
_cell.angle_gamma   90.00
#
_symmetry.space_group_name_H-M   'P 1'
#
loop_
_entity.id
_entity.type
_entity.pdbx_description
1 polymer ?
#
loop_
_entity_poly.entity_id
_entity_poly.type
_entity_poly.pdbx_seq_one_letter_code
_entity_poly.pdbx_strand_id
1 'polypeptide(L)'
;MFLQVDNNFIFENIKHVSETGIEFWYARDLQKVLGYKEWRNFYKIIEKAKIACEVSGYALSSEFVEVNKLAHIGVNLTRPIQDIVLSRYACYLIAQNGDPKKEEIALAQSYFAIKTREQELYEEFYQGTEDTRRLSIRHELKQHNASLAEAANQAGITEQRDYAIFQNEGYKGLYGGLTQKDIHAKKGLKKSQKILDHMGSTELAANLFRATQTDEKLRRENIIGKEKANRTHYEVGATVRATIKQLGGTMPENLPTPTESIKQIEKS
;
A
#
# COMPACT_ATOMS: atom_id res chain seq x y z
N MET A 1 -7.73 9.24 10.21
CA MET A 1 -7.60 10.58 9.61
C MET A 1 -6.20 10.60 9.00
N PHE A 2 -6.07 10.08 7.78
CA PHE A 2 -4.82 10.17 7.04
C PHE A 2 -4.73 11.61 6.54
N LEU A 3 -3.76 12.34 7.04
CA LEU A 3 -3.34 13.60 6.43
C LEU A 3 -2.99 13.26 4.98
N GLN A 4 -3.85 13.67 4.04
CA GLN A 4 -3.44 13.87 2.67
C GLN A 4 -2.33 14.93 2.75
N VAL A 5 -1.10 14.47 2.80
CA VAL A 5 0.04 15.30 2.45
C VAL A 5 -0.03 15.40 0.93
N ASP A 6 -0.86 16.31 0.45
CA ASP A 6 -0.84 16.84 -0.91
C ASP A 6 0.42 17.71 -1.08
N ASN A 7 1.55 17.08 -0.87
CA ASN A 7 2.84 17.50 -1.35
C ASN A 7 3.44 16.26 -2.02
N ASN A 8 3.32 16.21 -3.32
CA ASN A 8 4.29 15.53 -4.16
C ASN A 8 5.65 16.06 -3.73
N PHE A 9 6.26 15.35 -2.78
CA PHE A 9 7.43 15.81 -2.07
C PHE A 9 8.48 16.11 -3.15
N ILE A 10 8.91 17.35 -3.21
CA ILE A 10 9.85 17.87 -4.21
C ILE A 10 11.07 16.92 -4.37
N PHE A 11 11.32 16.07 -3.36
CA PHE A 11 12.31 15.00 -3.37
C PHE A 11 12.19 14.03 -4.57
N GLU A 12 10.99 13.50 -4.85
CA GLU A 12 10.80 12.60 -6.00
C GLU A 12 10.92 13.36 -7.34
N ASN A 13 10.64 14.66 -7.37
CA ASN A 13 10.72 15.49 -8.56
C ASN A 13 12.16 15.80 -9.00
N ILE A 14 13.13 15.68 -8.08
CA ILE A 14 14.57 15.88 -8.38
C ILE A 14 15.31 14.55 -8.56
N LYS A 15 14.57 13.45 -8.63
CA LYS A 15 15.10 12.12 -8.88
C LYS A 15 15.63 12.01 -10.31
N HIS A 16 16.76 11.35 -10.44
CA HIS A 16 17.32 10.92 -11.72
C HIS A 16 17.33 9.40 -11.80
N VAL A 17 17.33 8.87 -13.01
CA VAL A 17 17.45 7.43 -13.27
C VAL A 17 18.60 7.24 -14.27
N SER A 18 19.52 6.34 -13.95
CA SER A 18 20.63 5.98 -14.84
C SER A 18 20.16 5.16 -16.04
N GLU A 19 21.00 4.97 -17.03
CA GLU A 19 20.75 4.08 -18.17
C GLU A 19 20.47 2.62 -17.75
N THR A 20 20.98 2.22 -16.58
CA THR A 20 20.75 0.88 -15.99
C THR A 20 19.52 0.81 -15.08
N GLY A 21 18.73 1.89 -15.00
CA GLY A 21 17.49 1.93 -14.19
C GLY A 21 17.72 2.24 -12.70
N ILE A 22 18.96 2.59 -12.28
CA ILE A 22 19.26 2.92 -10.88
C ILE A 22 18.87 4.38 -10.60
N GLU A 23 18.09 4.58 -9.54
CA GLU A 23 17.69 5.91 -9.06
C GLU A 23 18.83 6.60 -8.31
N PHE A 24 18.96 7.91 -8.51
CA PHE A 24 19.95 8.71 -7.80
C PHE A 24 19.53 10.19 -7.72
N TRP A 25 20.18 10.92 -6.81
CA TRP A 25 19.96 12.35 -6.58
C TRP A 25 21.28 13.11 -6.59
N TYR A 26 21.25 14.37 -6.99
CA TYR A 26 22.39 15.26 -6.79
C TYR A 26 22.26 15.99 -5.46
N ALA A 27 23.34 16.03 -4.68
CA ALA A 27 23.35 16.66 -3.37
C ALA A 27 23.01 18.15 -3.40
N ARG A 28 23.41 18.86 -4.47
CA ARG A 28 23.08 20.29 -4.63
C ARG A 28 21.60 20.53 -4.93
N ASP A 29 20.92 19.60 -5.55
CA ASP A 29 19.49 19.71 -5.77
C ASP A 29 18.73 19.34 -4.48
N LEU A 30 19.18 18.31 -3.76
CA LEU A 30 18.67 17.96 -2.45
C LEU A 30 18.88 19.09 -1.42
N GLN A 31 20.02 19.80 -1.46
CA GLN A 31 20.28 20.98 -0.64
C GLN A 31 19.14 21.99 -0.70
N LYS A 32 18.67 22.30 -1.92
CA LYS A 32 17.59 23.28 -2.14
C LYS A 32 16.26 22.79 -1.55
N VAL A 33 15.94 21.52 -1.81
CA VAL A 33 14.73 20.86 -1.34
C VAL A 33 14.66 20.80 0.20
N LEU A 34 15.80 20.58 0.86
CA LEU A 34 15.90 20.57 2.31
C LEU A 34 16.10 21.96 2.96
N GLY A 35 15.90 23.04 2.19
CA GLY A 35 15.92 24.42 2.69
C GLY A 35 17.28 24.91 3.16
N TYR A 36 18.40 24.36 2.65
CA TYR A 36 19.74 24.84 2.97
C TYR A 36 20.21 25.88 1.97
N LYS A 37 20.40 27.12 2.42
CA LYS A 37 20.91 28.23 1.57
C LYS A 37 22.40 28.05 1.24
N GLU A 38 23.20 27.68 2.23
CA GLU A 38 24.65 27.60 2.13
C GLU A 38 25.13 26.16 2.00
N TRP A 39 25.90 25.86 0.93
CA TRP A 39 26.51 24.54 0.70
C TRP A 39 27.34 24.06 1.90
N ARG A 40 28.14 24.93 2.50
CA ARG A 40 28.96 24.60 3.66
C ARG A 40 28.17 24.03 4.82
N ASN A 41 26.96 24.58 5.05
CA ASN A 41 26.11 24.09 6.13
C ASN A 41 25.45 22.75 5.77
N PHE A 42 25.05 22.57 4.52
CA PHE A 42 24.50 21.31 4.03
C PHE A 42 25.57 20.22 4.00
N TYR A 43 26.78 20.54 3.56
CA TYR A 43 27.88 19.59 3.50
C TYR A 43 28.21 18.99 4.89
N LYS A 44 28.10 19.77 5.97
CA LYS A 44 28.26 19.25 7.34
C LYS A 44 27.22 18.16 7.68
N ILE A 45 26.02 18.26 7.11
CA ILE A 45 24.99 17.22 7.31
C ILE A 45 25.32 15.98 6.48
N ILE A 46 25.84 16.17 5.27
CA ILE A 46 26.34 15.05 4.44
C ILE A 46 27.45 14.29 5.18
N GLU A 47 28.41 14.98 5.79
CA GLU A 47 29.48 14.35 6.54
C GLU A 47 28.95 13.53 7.74
N LYS A 48 27.93 14.02 8.46
CA LYS A 48 27.26 13.25 9.52
C LYS A 48 26.57 12.01 8.94
N ALA A 49 25.90 12.15 7.79
CA ALA A 49 25.25 11.04 7.11
C ALA A 49 26.24 9.99 6.61
N LYS A 50 27.43 10.41 6.10
CA LYS A 50 28.52 9.50 5.73
C LYS A 50 29.01 8.69 6.95
N ILE A 51 29.21 9.34 8.10
CA ILE A 51 29.60 8.64 9.34
C ILE A 51 28.53 7.63 9.73
N ALA A 52 27.25 7.99 9.72
CA ALA A 52 26.16 7.08 10.02
C ALA A 52 26.11 5.88 9.05
N CYS A 53 26.34 6.11 7.76
CA CYS A 53 26.41 5.09 6.72
C CYS A 53 27.52 4.08 7.02
N GLU A 54 28.73 4.56 7.29
CA GLU A 54 29.90 3.74 7.56
C GLU A 54 29.75 2.91 8.84
N VAL A 55 29.27 3.54 9.94
CA VAL A 55 29.00 2.84 11.21
C VAL A 55 27.90 1.78 11.05
N SER A 56 26.96 1.98 10.14
CA SER A 56 25.92 1.00 9.82
C SER A 56 26.38 -0.12 8.88
N GLY A 57 27.66 -0.12 8.47
CA GLY A 57 28.27 -1.18 7.66
C GLY A 57 28.03 -1.07 6.15
N TYR A 58 27.52 0.05 5.67
CA TYR A 58 27.33 0.30 4.24
C TYR A 58 28.57 0.96 3.61
N ALA A 59 28.84 0.61 2.36
CA ALA A 59 29.98 1.17 1.63
C ALA A 59 29.69 2.60 1.18
N LEU A 60 30.50 3.58 1.59
CA LEU A 60 30.36 4.97 1.20
C LEU A 60 30.42 5.18 -0.33
N SER A 61 31.22 4.35 -1.01
CA SER A 61 31.43 4.43 -2.47
C SER A 61 30.18 4.10 -3.29
N SER A 62 29.21 3.37 -2.73
CA SER A 62 27.93 3.10 -3.40
C SER A 62 26.85 4.12 -3.05
N GLU A 63 26.97 4.75 -1.88
CA GLU A 63 25.93 5.63 -1.37
C GLU A 63 26.18 7.11 -1.63
N PHE A 64 27.48 7.52 -1.65
CA PHE A 64 27.93 8.91 -1.82
C PHE A 64 29.04 8.97 -2.86
N VAL A 65 28.71 9.21 -4.12
CA VAL A 65 29.71 9.26 -5.20
C VAL A 65 30.05 10.70 -5.54
N GLU A 66 31.30 11.11 -5.32
CA GLU A 66 31.76 12.45 -5.68
C GLU A 66 31.86 12.61 -7.19
N VAL A 67 31.30 13.70 -7.72
CA VAL A 67 31.27 14.01 -9.13
C VAL A 67 31.54 15.48 -9.37
N ASN A 68 32.04 15.81 -10.59
CA ASN A 68 32.14 17.19 -11.07
C ASN A 68 30.97 17.48 -12.02
N LYS A 69 30.15 18.48 -11.68
CA LYS A 69 29.02 18.93 -12.48
C LYS A 69 29.36 20.31 -13.10
N LEU A 70 29.05 20.52 -14.35
CA LEU A 70 29.19 21.83 -14.97
C LEU A 70 28.03 22.73 -14.50
N ALA A 71 28.33 23.82 -13.82
CA ALA A 71 27.37 24.85 -13.46
C ALA A 71 27.49 26.06 -14.37
N HIS A 72 26.36 26.58 -14.84
CA HIS A 72 26.29 27.84 -15.56
C HIS A 72 26.43 29.00 -14.57
N ILE A 73 27.48 29.81 -14.71
CA ILE A 73 27.76 30.97 -13.84
C ILE A 73 27.56 32.31 -14.56
N GLY A 74 27.05 32.29 -15.81
CA GLY A 74 26.77 33.49 -16.64
C GLY A 74 26.33 33.09 -18.04
N VAL A 75 26.09 34.09 -18.89
CA VAL A 75 25.76 33.86 -20.29
C VAL A 75 26.97 33.23 -20.97
N ASN A 76 26.88 31.96 -21.36
CA ASN A 76 27.93 31.15 -22.00
C ASN A 76 29.16 30.81 -21.14
N LEU A 77 29.11 30.93 -19.81
CA LEU A 77 30.22 30.57 -18.95
C LEU A 77 29.84 29.39 -18.06
N THR A 78 30.53 28.25 -18.20
CA THR A 78 30.36 27.08 -17.35
C THR A 78 31.61 26.87 -16.49
N ARG A 79 31.40 26.48 -15.23
CA ARG A 79 32.48 26.13 -14.30
C ARG A 79 32.22 24.75 -13.71
N PRO A 80 33.22 23.88 -13.63
CA PRO A 80 33.07 22.65 -12.88
C PRO A 80 32.90 22.97 -11.39
N ILE A 81 31.86 22.41 -10.80
CA ILE A 81 31.61 22.45 -9.36
C ILE A 81 31.55 21.02 -8.83
N GLN A 82 32.07 20.82 -7.64
CA GLN A 82 31.90 19.57 -6.93
C GLN A 82 30.44 19.37 -6.57
N ASP A 83 29.94 18.17 -6.83
CA ASP A 83 28.65 17.67 -6.39
C ASP A 83 28.80 16.23 -5.91
N ILE A 84 27.76 15.66 -5.33
CA ILE A 84 27.74 14.28 -4.87
C ILE A 84 26.49 13.62 -5.43
N VAL A 85 26.63 12.49 -6.07
CA VAL A 85 25.54 11.60 -6.43
C VAL A 85 25.20 10.77 -5.18
N LEU A 86 23.95 10.78 -4.83
CA LEU A 86 23.40 10.17 -3.63
C LEU A 86 22.46 9.03 -4.01
N SER A 87 22.57 7.91 -3.33
CA SER A 87 21.51 6.87 -3.34
C SER A 87 20.28 7.35 -2.58
N ARG A 88 19.17 6.63 -2.69
CA ARG A 88 17.98 6.85 -1.86
C ARG A 88 18.31 6.73 -0.37
N TYR A 89 19.11 5.74 0.00
CA TYR A 89 19.53 5.53 1.40
C TYR A 89 20.38 6.70 1.93
N ALA A 90 21.32 7.22 1.11
CA ALA A 90 22.09 8.41 1.47
C ALA A 90 21.20 9.63 1.71
N CYS A 91 20.16 9.83 0.89
CA CYS A 91 19.18 10.91 1.09
C CYS A 91 18.42 10.75 2.43
N TYR A 92 18.07 9.52 2.80
CA TYR A 92 17.44 9.24 4.10
C TYR A 92 18.34 9.60 5.26
N LEU A 93 19.61 9.19 5.22
CA LEU A 93 20.58 9.52 6.26
C LEU A 93 20.81 11.04 6.36
N ILE A 94 20.86 11.75 5.23
CA ILE A 94 20.99 13.22 5.22
C ILE A 94 19.78 13.88 5.89
N ALA A 95 18.55 13.47 5.56
CA ALA A 95 17.35 14.01 6.17
C ALA A 95 17.28 13.71 7.68
N GLN A 96 17.64 12.49 8.11
CA GLN A 96 17.67 12.10 9.53
C GLN A 96 18.69 12.91 10.36
N ASN A 97 19.81 13.32 9.74
CA ASN A 97 20.84 14.13 10.39
C ASN A 97 20.61 15.64 10.26
N GLY A 98 19.55 16.05 9.56
CA GLY A 98 19.15 17.45 9.41
C GLY A 98 18.52 18.04 10.68
N ASP A 99 18.44 19.39 10.72
CA ASP A 99 17.79 20.09 11.85
C ASP A 99 16.25 19.98 11.75
N PRO A 100 15.57 19.25 12.66
CA PRO A 100 14.12 19.05 12.60
C PRO A 100 13.30 20.33 12.87
N LYS A 101 13.94 21.43 13.26
CA LYS A 101 13.29 22.75 13.35
C LYS A 101 13.00 23.36 12.00
N LYS A 102 13.63 22.87 10.95
CA LYS A 102 13.32 23.25 9.57
C LYS A 102 12.12 22.42 9.07
N GLU A 103 11.12 23.13 8.54
CA GLU A 103 9.90 22.49 8.03
C GLU A 103 10.20 21.44 6.96
N GLU A 104 11.10 21.76 6.02
CA GLU A 104 11.50 20.88 4.92
C GLU A 104 12.17 19.59 5.44
N ILE A 105 12.94 19.68 6.53
CA ILE A 105 13.57 18.51 7.16
C ILE A 105 12.51 17.68 7.91
N ALA A 106 11.63 18.32 8.68
CA ALA A 106 10.57 17.62 9.39
C ALA A 106 9.63 16.86 8.41
N LEU A 107 9.29 17.49 7.29
CA LEU A 107 8.51 16.85 6.22
C LEU A 107 9.26 15.68 5.58
N ALA A 108 10.57 15.84 5.30
CA ALA A 108 11.40 14.76 4.77
C ALA A 108 11.49 13.57 5.73
N GLN A 109 11.72 13.81 7.01
CA GLN A 109 11.77 12.77 8.04
C GLN A 109 10.44 12.00 8.13
N SER A 110 9.32 12.72 8.11
CA SER A 110 7.98 12.13 8.11
C SER A 110 7.73 11.29 6.84
N TYR A 111 8.08 11.81 5.68
CA TYR A 111 7.97 11.09 4.40
C TYR A 111 8.74 9.77 4.43
N PHE A 112 10.01 9.81 4.85
CA PHE A 112 10.85 8.61 4.89
C PHE A 112 10.37 7.60 5.92
N ALA A 113 9.91 8.04 7.09
CA ALA A 113 9.33 7.15 8.09
C ALA A 113 8.08 6.42 7.56
N ILE A 114 7.19 7.14 6.85
CA ILE A 114 6.01 6.55 6.21
C ILE A 114 6.42 5.55 5.12
N LYS A 115 7.37 5.92 4.24
CA LYS A 115 7.83 5.04 3.15
C LYS A 115 8.54 3.79 3.66
N THR A 116 9.33 3.89 4.73
CA THR A 116 9.94 2.73 5.38
C THR A 116 8.85 1.80 5.92
N ARG A 117 7.84 2.35 6.61
CA ARG A 117 6.73 1.53 7.14
C ARG A 117 5.90 0.89 6.04
N GLU A 118 5.62 1.59 4.95
CA GLU A 118 4.96 1.00 3.77
C GLU A 118 5.76 -0.19 3.21
N GLN A 119 7.09 -0.05 3.11
CA GLN A 119 7.98 -1.11 2.64
C GLN A 119 8.00 -2.32 3.59
N GLU A 120 8.11 -2.08 4.90
CA GLU A 120 8.03 -3.13 5.92
C GLU A 120 6.72 -3.92 5.81
N LEU A 121 5.57 -3.21 5.69
CA LEU A 121 4.27 -3.85 5.53
C LEU A 121 4.18 -4.65 4.22
N TYR A 122 4.78 -4.14 3.13
CA TYR A 122 4.86 -4.85 1.87
C TYR A 122 5.68 -6.14 2.02
N GLU A 123 6.84 -6.07 2.67
CA GLU A 123 7.70 -7.23 2.91
C GLU A 123 7.03 -8.25 3.85
N GLU A 124 6.39 -7.79 4.94
CA GLU A 124 5.60 -8.64 5.83
C GLU A 124 4.50 -9.39 5.05
N PHE A 125 3.83 -8.71 4.10
CA PHE A 125 2.79 -9.31 3.28
C PHE A 125 3.32 -10.33 2.27
N TYR A 126 4.37 -9.98 1.52
CA TYR A 126 4.88 -10.83 0.43
C TYR A 126 5.82 -11.94 0.90
N GLN A 127 6.61 -11.70 1.95
CA GLN A 127 7.53 -12.70 2.53
C GLN A 127 6.91 -13.44 3.72
N GLY A 128 5.76 -12.97 4.21
CA GLY A 128 5.05 -13.56 5.34
C GLY A 128 4.53 -14.96 5.06
N THR A 129 4.30 -15.70 6.13
CA THR A 129 3.62 -17.00 6.08
C THR A 129 2.18 -16.84 5.56
N GLU A 130 1.56 -17.95 5.17
CA GLU A 130 0.13 -17.94 4.79
C GLU A 130 -0.74 -17.33 5.89
N ASP A 131 -0.43 -17.58 7.16
CA ASP A 131 -1.17 -17.05 8.29
C ASP A 131 -1.00 -15.53 8.46
N THR A 132 0.20 -14.99 8.24
CA THR A 132 0.44 -13.53 8.24
C THR A 132 -0.37 -12.85 7.14
N ARG A 133 -0.38 -13.43 5.92
CA ARG A 133 -1.20 -12.91 4.81
C ARG A 133 -2.68 -12.95 5.11
N ARG A 134 -3.16 -14.05 5.69
CA ARG A 134 -4.58 -14.21 6.11
C ARG A 134 -4.99 -13.14 7.12
N LEU A 135 -4.16 -12.89 8.13
CA LEU A 135 -4.41 -11.84 9.13
C LEU A 135 -4.53 -10.46 8.50
N SER A 136 -3.56 -10.09 7.66
CA SER A 136 -3.53 -8.79 6.98
C SER A 136 -4.78 -8.59 6.10
N ILE A 137 -5.05 -9.52 5.18
CA ILE A 137 -6.21 -9.42 4.27
C ILE A 137 -7.52 -9.44 5.05
N ARG A 138 -7.62 -10.23 6.13
CA ARG A 138 -8.82 -10.28 6.97
C ARG A 138 -9.08 -8.96 7.69
N HIS A 139 -8.02 -8.27 8.13
CA HIS A 139 -8.13 -6.95 8.73
C HIS A 139 -8.64 -5.91 7.71
N GLU A 140 -8.04 -5.86 6.52
CA GLU A 140 -8.48 -4.98 5.43
C GLU A 140 -9.92 -5.26 5.02
N LEU A 141 -10.29 -6.54 4.85
CA LEU A 141 -11.65 -6.93 4.50
C LEU A 141 -12.68 -6.48 5.54
N LYS A 142 -12.30 -6.43 6.83
CA LYS A 142 -13.17 -5.89 7.88
C LYS A 142 -13.45 -4.41 7.69
N GLN A 143 -12.43 -3.62 7.35
CA GLN A 143 -12.56 -2.18 7.08
C GLN A 143 -13.39 -1.91 5.82
N HIS A 144 -13.09 -2.62 4.72
CA HIS A 144 -13.81 -2.48 3.46
C HIS A 144 -15.26 -2.95 3.53
N ASN A 145 -15.56 -3.98 4.33
CA ASN A 145 -16.96 -4.36 4.57
C ASN A 145 -17.73 -3.29 5.35
N ALA A 146 -17.10 -2.52 6.21
CA ALA A 146 -17.75 -1.37 6.87
C ALA A 146 -18.05 -0.25 5.85
N SER A 147 -17.11 0.08 4.97
CA SER A 147 -17.31 1.05 3.88
C SER A 147 -18.40 0.59 2.91
N LEU A 148 -18.38 -0.69 2.51
CA LEU A 148 -19.41 -1.29 1.65
C LEU A 148 -20.80 -1.24 2.30
N ALA A 149 -20.90 -1.44 3.62
CA ALA A 149 -22.16 -1.34 4.36
C ALA A 149 -22.72 0.09 4.32
N GLU A 150 -21.84 1.09 4.42
CA GLU A 150 -22.22 2.50 4.28
C GLU A 150 -22.71 2.82 2.86
N ALA A 151 -22.00 2.38 1.81
CA ALA A 151 -22.43 2.54 0.42
C ALA A 151 -23.77 1.84 0.15
N ALA A 152 -23.97 0.64 0.70
CA ALA A 152 -25.24 -0.09 0.60
C ALA A 152 -26.37 0.66 1.32
N ASN A 153 -26.10 1.28 2.48
CA ASN A 153 -27.07 2.11 3.19
C ASN A 153 -27.47 3.32 2.35
N GLN A 154 -26.52 4.01 1.73
CA GLN A 154 -26.77 5.13 0.81
C GLN A 154 -27.59 4.69 -0.40
N ALA A 155 -27.42 3.46 -0.87
CA ALA A 155 -28.22 2.85 -1.93
C ALA A 155 -29.65 2.44 -1.48
N GLY A 156 -30.01 2.61 -0.20
CA GLY A 156 -31.32 2.32 0.35
C GLY A 156 -31.45 0.97 1.06
N ILE A 157 -30.33 0.30 1.37
CA ILE A 157 -30.30 -0.94 2.17
C ILE A 157 -30.14 -0.54 3.64
N THR A 158 -31.24 -0.29 4.33
CA THR A 158 -31.26 0.24 5.71
C THR A 158 -31.52 -0.81 6.78
N GLU A 159 -32.19 -1.92 6.41
CA GLU A 159 -32.56 -2.97 7.36
C GLU A 159 -31.50 -4.08 7.42
N GLN A 160 -31.30 -4.66 8.59
CA GLN A 160 -30.35 -5.77 8.79
C GLN A 160 -30.65 -6.98 7.89
N ARG A 161 -31.94 -7.27 7.65
CA ARG A 161 -32.37 -8.33 6.75
C ARG A 161 -31.97 -8.05 5.30
N ASP A 162 -32.18 -6.83 4.83
CA ASP A 162 -31.80 -6.42 3.48
C ASP A 162 -30.31 -6.46 3.28
N TYR A 163 -29.54 -6.06 4.29
CA TYR A 163 -28.08 -6.15 4.26
C TYR A 163 -27.59 -7.61 4.19
N ALA A 164 -28.26 -8.53 4.90
CA ALA A 164 -27.93 -9.95 4.81
C ALA A 164 -28.20 -10.51 3.39
N ILE A 165 -29.28 -10.06 2.74
CA ILE A 165 -29.58 -10.39 1.34
C ILE A 165 -28.50 -9.83 0.43
N PHE A 166 -28.15 -8.55 0.57
CA PHE A 166 -27.11 -7.89 -0.19
C PHE A 166 -25.77 -8.63 -0.11
N GLN A 167 -25.34 -9.01 1.11
CA GLN A 167 -24.10 -9.78 1.29
C GLN A 167 -24.19 -11.16 0.61
N ASN A 168 -25.35 -11.84 0.69
CA ASN A 168 -25.53 -13.12 0.04
C ASN A 168 -25.48 -13.00 -1.50
N GLU A 169 -25.99 -11.94 -2.08
CA GLU A 169 -25.87 -11.73 -3.54
C GLU A 169 -24.41 -11.65 -3.98
N GLY A 170 -23.56 -10.94 -3.24
CA GLY A 170 -22.12 -10.92 -3.50
C GLY A 170 -21.46 -12.30 -3.38
N TYR A 171 -21.83 -13.09 -2.37
CA TYR A 171 -21.36 -14.47 -2.26
C TYR A 171 -21.84 -15.33 -3.42
N LYS A 172 -23.12 -15.28 -3.79
CA LYS A 172 -23.66 -16.04 -4.93
C LYS A 172 -22.89 -15.74 -6.23
N GLY A 173 -22.61 -14.46 -6.49
CA GLY A 173 -21.80 -14.06 -7.65
C GLY A 173 -20.42 -14.72 -7.64
N LEU A 174 -19.67 -14.57 -6.54
CA LEU A 174 -18.29 -15.05 -6.43
C LEU A 174 -18.19 -16.58 -6.35
N TYR A 175 -19.13 -17.23 -5.66
CA TYR A 175 -19.10 -18.68 -5.38
C TYR A 175 -20.07 -19.50 -6.28
N GLY A 176 -20.46 -18.95 -7.45
CA GLY A 176 -21.24 -19.68 -8.42
C GLY A 176 -22.62 -20.10 -7.93
N GLY A 177 -23.32 -19.22 -7.21
CA GLY A 177 -24.67 -19.43 -6.68
C GLY A 177 -24.74 -19.83 -5.21
N LEU A 178 -23.60 -20.14 -4.57
CA LEU A 178 -23.59 -20.52 -3.15
C LEU A 178 -23.82 -19.31 -2.25
N THR A 179 -24.73 -19.48 -1.29
CA THR A 179 -24.96 -18.49 -0.22
C THR A 179 -23.90 -18.62 0.90
N GLN A 180 -23.85 -17.64 1.81
CA GLN A 180 -23.02 -17.74 3.01
C GLN A 180 -23.26 -19.05 3.79
N LYS A 181 -24.50 -19.49 3.86
CA LYS A 181 -24.89 -20.74 4.54
C LYS A 181 -24.32 -21.97 3.81
N ASP A 182 -24.37 -21.97 2.48
CA ASP A 182 -23.84 -23.08 1.68
C ASP A 182 -22.32 -23.16 1.78
N ILE A 183 -21.64 -22.02 1.74
CA ILE A 183 -20.18 -21.93 1.97
C ILE A 183 -19.81 -22.45 3.36
N HIS A 184 -20.56 -22.03 4.38
CA HIS A 184 -20.36 -22.47 5.76
C HIS A 184 -20.49 -24.01 5.89
N ALA A 185 -21.53 -24.58 5.29
CA ALA A 185 -21.76 -26.03 5.27
C ALA A 185 -20.65 -26.76 4.47
N LYS A 186 -20.27 -26.25 3.30
CA LYS A 186 -19.21 -26.83 2.47
C LYS A 186 -17.85 -26.88 3.16
N LYS A 187 -17.55 -25.87 4.00
CA LYS A 187 -16.33 -25.83 4.81
C LYS A 187 -16.42 -26.66 6.10
N GLY A 188 -17.55 -27.30 6.39
CA GLY A 188 -17.74 -28.13 7.58
C GLY A 188 -17.67 -27.37 8.92
N LEU A 189 -18.05 -26.09 8.92
CA LEU A 189 -17.88 -25.20 10.07
C LEU A 189 -18.94 -25.39 11.14
N LYS A 190 -18.58 -25.22 12.41
CA LYS A 190 -19.52 -25.20 13.55
C LYS A 190 -20.34 -23.90 13.50
N LYS A 191 -21.58 -23.94 13.99
CA LYS A 191 -22.55 -22.82 13.94
C LYS A 191 -21.99 -21.48 14.44
N SER A 192 -21.07 -21.49 15.40
CA SER A 192 -20.43 -20.28 15.94
C SER A 192 -19.25 -19.74 15.13
N GLN A 193 -18.78 -20.47 14.13
CA GLN A 193 -17.61 -20.11 13.32
C GLN A 193 -18.03 -19.23 12.12
N LYS A 194 -17.22 -18.22 11.83
CA LYS A 194 -17.47 -17.31 10.70
C LYS A 194 -16.68 -17.79 9.49
N ILE A 195 -17.31 -17.80 8.32
CA ILE A 195 -16.69 -18.28 7.08
C ILE A 195 -15.36 -17.57 6.75
N LEU A 196 -15.30 -16.23 6.93
CA LEU A 196 -14.12 -15.44 6.63
C LEU A 196 -12.91 -15.78 7.52
N ASP A 197 -13.14 -16.28 8.73
CA ASP A 197 -12.05 -16.67 9.62
C ASP A 197 -11.45 -18.06 9.25
N HIS A 198 -12.09 -18.78 8.31
CA HIS A 198 -11.70 -20.09 7.79
C HIS A 198 -11.43 -20.09 6.27
N MET A 199 -10.99 -18.94 5.75
CA MET A 199 -10.56 -18.79 4.36
C MET A 199 -9.04 -18.63 4.29
N GLY A 200 -8.43 -19.18 3.24
CA GLY A 200 -7.04 -18.94 2.90
C GLY A 200 -6.84 -17.52 2.34
N SER A 201 -5.59 -17.09 2.23
CA SER A 201 -5.24 -15.74 1.75
C SER A 201 -5.80 -15.45 0.35
N THR A 202 -5.71 -16.40 -0.58
CA THR A 202 -6.25 -16.28 -1.94
C THR A 202 -7.77 -16.10 -1.94
N GLU A 203 -8.50 -16.85 -1.11
CA GLU A 203 -9.95 -16.75 -1.00
C GLU A 203 -10.37 -15.43 -0.35
N LEU A 204 -9.65 -14.98 0.69
CA LEU A 204 -9.86 -13.69 1.32
C LEU A 204 -9.59 -12.54 0.36
N ALA A 205 -8.53 -12.62 -0.47
CA ALA A 205 -8.20 -11.61 -1.48
C ALA A 205 -9.31 -11.47 -2.54
N ALA A 206 -9.89 -12.58 -3.01
CA ALA A 206 -11.03 -12.55 -3.93
C ALA A 206 -12.26 -11.87 -3.31
N ASN A 207 -12.53 -12.12 -2.02
CA ASN A 207 -13.60 -11.47 -1.29
C ASN A 207 -13.33 -9.98 -1.03
N LEU A 208 -12.08 -9.60 -0.75
CA LEU A 208 -11.67 -8.20 -0.59
C LEU A 208 -11.87 -7.44 -1.91
N PHE A 209 -11.41 -7.99 -3.02
CA PHE A 209 -11.57 -7.38 -4.34
C PHE A 209 -13.05 -7.21 -4.71
N ARG A 210 -13.88 -8.24 -4.48
CA ARG A 210 -15.33 -8.13 -4.64
C ARG A 210 -15.92 -6.99 -3.82
N ALA A 211 -15.56 -6.89 -2.54
CA ALA A 211 -16.11 -5.88 -1.63
C ALA A 211 -15.71 -4.45 -2.05
N THR A 212 -14.42 -4.23 -2.36
CA THR A 212 -13.89 -2.92 -2.77
C THR A 212 -14.47 -2.47 -4.11
N GLN A 213 -14.57 -3.36 -5.10
CA GLN A 213 -15.12 -3.03 -6.40
C GLN A 213 -16.64 -2.77 -6.34
N THR A 214 -17.36 -3.46 -5.44
CA THR A 214 -18.79 -3.18 -5.24
C THR A 214 -19.00 -1.82 -4.60
N ASP A 215 -18.26 -1.49 -3.54
CA ASP A 215 -18.31 -0.20 -2.86
C ASP A 215 -18.02 0.95 -3.85
N GLU A 216 -16.94 0.84 -4.60
CA GLU A 216 -16.54 1.82 -5.60
C GLU A 216 -17.64 1.99 -6.68
N LYS A 217 -18.17 0.90 -7.21
CA LYS A 217 -19.20 0.94 -8.25
C LYS A 217 -20.51 1.53 -7.74
N LEU A 218 -20.94 1.19 -6.52
CA LEU A 218 -22.15 1.77 -5.92
C LEU A 218 -22.05 3.30 -5.82
N ARG A 219 -20.90 3.82 -5.39
CA ARG A 219 -20.65 5.25 -5.24
C ARG A 219 -20.47 5.95 -6.58
N ARG A 220 -19.59 5.44 -7.46
CA ARG A 220 -19.28 6.04 -8.75
C ARG A 220 -20.54 6.18 -9.65
N GLU A 221 -21.36 5.14 -9.69
CA GLU A 221 -22.54 5.09 -10.53
C GLU A 221 -23.81 5.62 -9.81
N ASN A 222 -23.64 6.11 -8.56
CA ASN A 222 -24.75 6.61 -7.73
C ASN A 222 -25.97 5.67 -7.74
N ILE A 223 -25.73 4.39 -7.45
CA ILE A 223 -26.74 3.34 -7.53
C ILE A 223 -27.73 3.50 -6.37
N ILE A 224 -29.01 3.72 -6.71
CA ILE A 224 -30.11 3.85 -5.76
C ILE A 224 -31.13 2.74 -5.97
N GLY A 225 -31.56 2.12 -4.87
CA GLY A 225 -32.56 1.05 -4.82
C GLY A 225 -31.97 -0.30 -4.48
N LYS A 226 -32.62 -1.02 -3.54
CA LYS A 226 -32.20 -2.33 -3.00
C LYS A 226 -31.91 -3.35 -4.08
N GLU A 227 -32.83 -3.49 -5.06
CA GLU A 227 -32.69 -4.48 -6.13
C GLU A 227 -31.49 -4.20 -7.05
N LYS A 228 -31.26 -2.91 -7.37
CA LYS A 228 -30.11 -2.50 -8.18
C LYS A 228 -28.80 -2.75 -7.43
N ALA A 229 -28.74 -2.39 -6.16
CA ALA A 229 -27.56 -2.62 -5.33
C ALA A 229 -27.26 -4.12 -5.19
N ASN A 230 -28.28 -4.95 -4.94
CA ASN A 230 -28.16 -6.41 -4.87
C ASN A 230 -27.63 -6.99 -6.19
N ARG A 231 -28.20 -6.56 -7.32
CA ARG A 231 -27.74 -6.97 -8.66
C ARG A 231 -26.28 -6.56 -8.89
N THR A 232 -25.93 -5.33 -8.57
CA THR A 232 -24.55 -4.84 -8.71
C THR A 232 -23.57 -5.71 -7.92
N HIS A 233 -23.91 -6.03 -6.67
CA HIS A 233 -23.03 -6.87 -5.84
C HIS A 233 -22.86 -8.29 -6.40
N TYR A 234 -23.95 -8.87 -6.93
CA TYR A 234 -23.89 -10.14 -7.63
C TYR A 234 -23.03 -10.07 -8.89
N GLU A 235 -23.23 -9.08 -9.75
CA GLU A 235 -22.50 -8.90 -11.01
C GLU A 235 -21.01 -8.71 -10.80
N VAL A 236 -20.63 -7.90 -9.80
CA VAL A 236 -19.22 -7.73 -9.43
C VAL A 236 -18.62 -9.05 -8.97
N GLY A 237 -19.32 -9.79 -8.10
CA GLY A 237 -18.88 -11.12 -7.67
C GLY A 237 -18.72 -12.10 -8.84
N ALA A 238 -19.68 -12.12 -9.76
CA ALA A 238 -19.66 -12.97 -10.96
C ALA A 238 -18.50 -12.58 -11.92
N THR A 239 -18.21 -11.28 -12.04
CA THR A 239 -17.08 -10.78 -12.84
C THR A 239 -15.74 -11.23 -12.25
N VAL A 240 -15.56 -11.10 -10.93
CA VAL A 240 -14.36 -11.59 -10.23
C VAL A 240 -14.20 -13.10 -10.46
N ARG A 241 -15.27 -13.87 -10.32
CA ARG A 241 -15.28 -15.31 -10.61
C ARG A 241 -14.88 -15.62 -12.05
N ALA A 242 -15.45 -14.90 -13.02
CA ALA A 242 -15.12 -15.08 -14.44
C ALA A 242 -13.64 -14.82 -14.72
N THR A 243 -13.07 -13.78 -14.11
CA THR A 243 -11.64 -13.45 -14.20
C THR A 243 -10.77 -14.58 -13.63
N ILE A 244 -11.09 -15.10 -12.44
CA ILE A 244 -10.37 -16.25 -11.85
C ILE A 244 -10.40 -17.45 -12.81
N LYS A 245 -11.56 -17.76 -13.40
CA LYS A 245 -11.71 -18.83 -14.37
C LYS A 245 -10.87 -18.61 -15.63
N GLN A 246 -10.88 -17.39 -16.17
CA GLN A 246 -10.12 -17.02 -17.37
C GLN A 246 -8.60 -17.14 -17.14
N LEU A 247 -8.13 -16.85 -15.94
CA LEU A 247 -6.73 -17.00 -15.54
C LEU A 247 -6.34 -18.45 -15.23
N GLY A 248 -7.27 -19.41 -15.32
CA GLY A 248 -7.03 -20.82 -14.97
C GLY A 248 -6.92 -21.08 -13.46
N GLY A 249 -7.34 -20.12 -12.62
CA GLY A 249 -7.28 -20.22 -11.17
C GLY A 249 -8.31 -21.19 -10.58
N THR A 250 -8.03 -21.67 -9.36
CA THR A 250 -8.97 -22.51 -8.59
C THR A 250 -10.16 -21.67 -8.14
N MET A 251 -11.37 -22.18 -8.35
CA MET A 251 -12.60 -21.50 -7.91
C MET A 251 -12.64 -21.36 -6.38
N PRO A 252 -13.16 -20.25 -5.84
CA PRO A 252 -13.15 -19.97 -4.40
C PRO A 252 -13.71 -21.09 -3.54
N GLU A 253 -14.80 -21.73 -3.98
CA GLU A 253 -15.43 -22.85 -3.26
C GLU A 253 -14.63 -24.16 -3.27
N ASN A 254 -13.57 -24.24 -4.06
CA ASN A 254 -12.69 -25.41 -4.17
C ASN A 254 -11.31 -25.18 -3.54
N LEU A 255 -11.07 -23.98 -3.01
CA LEU A 255 -9.84 -23.68 -2.27
C LEU A 255 -9.85 -24.42 -0.93
N PRO A 256 -8.69 -24.85 -0.43
CA PRO A 256 -8.58 -25.56 0.85
C PRO A 256 -9.02 -24.70 2.02
N THR A 257 -9.70 -25.33 3.00
CA THR A 257 -10.01 -24.69 4.26
C THR A 257 -8.78 -24.81 5.19
N PRO A 258 -8.22 -23.71 5.70
CA PRO A 258 -7.12 -23.75 6.65
C PRO A 258 -7.47 -24.51 7.93
N THR A 259 -6.48 -25.19 8.51
CA THR A 259 -6.63 -25.95 9.75
C THR A 259 -6.90 -25.06 10.96
N GLU A 260 -6.24 -23.89 11.00
CA GLU A 260 -6.39 -22.90 12.06
C GLU A 260 -7.24 -21.72 11.59
N SER A 261 -8.15 -21.28 12.45
CA SER A 261 -8.94 -20.08 12.21
C SER A 261 -8.13 -18.82 12.50
N ILE A 262 -8.50 -17.70 11.88
CA ILE A 262 -7.92 -16.38 12.18
C ILE A 262 -7.90 -16.09 13.69
N LYS A 263 -8.99 -16.41 14.40
CA LYS A 263 -9.06 -16.21 15.86
C LYS A 263 -8.09 -17.06 16.68
N GLN A 264 -7.64 -18.20 16.17
CA GLN A 264 -6.63 -19.02 16.83
C GLN A 264 -5.25 -18.40 16.60
N ILE A 265 -4.96 -17.98 15.37
CA ILE A 265 -3.71 -17.31 15.00
C ILE A 265 -3.52 -16.00 15.78
N GLU A 266 -4.58 -15.17 15.96
CA GLU A 266 -4.54 -13.94 16.75
C GLU A 266 -4.20 -14.15 18.24
N LYS A 267 -4.28 -15.37 18.76
CA LYS A 267 -4.03 -15.71 20.16
C LYS A 267 -2.70 -16.40 20.41
N SER A 268 -2.06 -16.90 19.34
CA SER A 268 -0.74 -17.52 19.39
C SER A 268 0.36 -16.44 19.29
#